data_6cb6b9327a54090e60e77a4d6934e6c2
#
_entry.id   6cb6b9327a54090e60e77a4d6934e6c2
#
_cell.length_a   1.000
_cell.length_b   1.000
_cell.length_c   1.000
_cell.angle_alpha   90.00
_cell.angle_beta   90.00
_cell.angle_gamma   90.00
#
_symmetry.space_group_name_H-M   'P 1'
#
loop_
_entity.id
_entity.type
_entity.pdbx_description
1 polymer ?
#
loop_
_entity_poly.entity_id
_entity_poly.type
_entity_poly.pdbx_seq_one_letter_code
_entity_poly.pdbx_strand_id
1 'polypeptide(L)'
;AMGISGQPKALVDLAELAKDTEKGRKLTGRSQVDTRTRAFACYGIGMVAYRSADIDVKTQAFDALKSVMEEANNERNIKVAAINGLSLMNLQSDNASEKEKKLTVDVLACLDKFFDSKAGRGTDLIKSHVPPSIAKLIGRGDSKLHQKYKNDYLKALFPKKKSGNDLYRAAAIALGQLAQAQSELKTDKKYSDGLKKYFENGKDAQARYFALLALGQIGGNENKTYLMKVLSKGNKALERPWAAISLGVMDFLRFEKDKKSAGIDVTLGKLLVKQLKDVKNPEARAAFAVALGLCRYTDAAADIMNMLMKYKSQDELAGYLCIGLSLMNYQPAKTDIHNVVKESVRRPELLKQAAIALGKLGDKTVTTTLTGMLQEKESNLAKLSAIASALGFIGDRRTIQPLKKMLFDDNLTPLSRAFAAVALGGVADKEKLPWNSKIARNMNYRGSVETLTQSG
;
A
#
# COMPACT_ATOMS: atom_id res chain seq x y z
N ALA A 1 4.66 13.57 -8.23
CA ALA A 1 5.51 14.62 -7.64
C ALA A 1 4.67 15.78 -7.07
N MET A 2 3.83 16.48 -7.89
CA MET A 2 3.02 17.64 -7.45
C MET A 2 2.16 17.32 -6.22
N GLY A 3 1.41 16.22 -6.23
CA GLY A 3 0.61 15.78 -5.08
C GLY A 3 1.45 15.44 -3.86
N ILE A 4 2.58 14.75 -4.03
CA ILE A 4 3.48 14.37 -2.94
C ILE A 4 4.11 15.62 -2.30
N SER A 5 4.42 16.66 -3.07
CA SER A 5 4.93 17.93 -2.51
C SER A 5 3.91 18.63 -1.60
N GLY A 6 2.62 18.36 -1.80
CA GLY A 6 1.53 18.86 -0.95
C GLY A 6 1.29 20.37 -1.03
N GLN A 7 1.78 21.03 -2.08
CA GLN A 7 1.59 22.48 -2.26
C GLN A 7 0.15 22.80 -2.65
N PRO A 8 -0.60 23.62 -1.90
CA PRO A 8 -2.01 23.96 -2.23
C PRO A 8 -2.19 24.50 -3.65
N LYS A 9 -1.27 25.33 -4.12
CA LYS A 9 -1.30 25.88 -5.49
C LYS A 9 -1.33 24.82 -6.60
N ALA A 10 -0.80 23.62 -6.33
CA ALA A 10 -0.83 22.51 -7.29
C ALA A 10 -2.25 21.94 -7.50
N LEU A 11 -3.18 22.22 -6.58
CA LEU A 11 -4.53 21.67 -6.62
C LEU A 11 -5.27 22.11 -7.88
N VAL A 12 -5.11 23.38 -8.28
CA VAL A 12 -5.76 23.94 -9.48
C VAL A 12 -5.35 23.14 -10.72
N ASP A 13 -4.06 23.02 -10.99
CA ASP A 13 -3.58 22.33 -12.17
C ASP A 13 -3.88 20.81 -12.14
N LEU A 14 -3.82 20.19 -10.96
CA LEU A 14 -4.23 18.79 -10.80
C LEU A 14 -5.73 18.59 -11.07
N ALA A 15 -6.60 19.53 -10.64
CA ALA A 15 -8.03 19.47 -10.93
C ALA A 15 -8.33 19.63 -12.43
N GLU A 16 -7.64 20.55 -13.10
CA GLU A 16 -7.76 20.75 -14.55
C GLU A 16 -7.33 19.49 -15.33
N LEU A 17 -6.22 18.86 -14.92
CA LEU A 17 -5.75 17.61 -15.51
C LEU A 17 -6.74 16.46 -15.27
N ALA A 18 -7.25 16.29 -14.03
CA ALA A 18 -8.18 15.23 -13.69
C ALA A 18 -9.50 15.30 -14.46
N LYS A 19 -10.01 16.52 -14.69
CA LYS A 19 -11.27 16.78 -15.37
C LYS A 19 -11.15 16.83 -16.90
N ASP A 20 -9.93 16.79 -17.45
CA ASP A 20 -9.68 16.95 -18.90
C ASP A 20 -10.23 18.25 -19.47
N THR A 21 -10.03 19.37 -18.77
CA THR A 21 -10.46 20.69 -19.23
C THR A 21 -9.56 21.24 -20.34
N GLU A 22 -9.98 22.32 -20.99
CA GLU A 22 -9.14 22.99 -21.98
C GLU A 22 -7.78 23.41 -21.39
N LYS A 23 -7.77 23.94 -20.15
CA LYS A 23 -6.53 24.30 -19.44
C LYS A 23 -5.68 23.06 -19.16
N GLY A 24 -6.28 21.96 -18.72
CA GLY A 24 -5.58 20.70 -18.51
C GLY A 24 -4.93 20.15 -19.79
N ARG A 25 -5.62 20.25 -20.92
CA ARG A 25 -5.10 19.89 -22.25
C ARG A 25 -3.92 20.77 -22.66
N LYS A 26 -4.02 22.09 -22.44
CA LYS A 26 -2.90 23.02 -22.65
C LYS A 26 -1.67 22.68 -21.81
N LEU A 27 -1.86 22.28 -20.54
CA LEU A 27 -0.76 21.85 -19.67
C LEU A 27 -0.01 20.61 -20.19
N THR A 28 -0.71 19.74 -20.92
CA THR A 28 -0.10 18.52 -21.50
C THR A 28 0.34 18.69 -22.95
N GLY A 29 -0.04 19.79 -23.61
CA GLY A 29 0.17 20.01 -25.03
C GLY A 29 -0.60 19.03 -25.93
N ARG A 30 -1.71 18.46 -25.45
CA ARG A 30 -2.51 17.43 -26.14
C ARG A 30 -3.96 17.87 -26.32
N SER A 31 -4.64 17.27 -27.31
CA SER A 31 -6.08 17.48 -27.55
C SER A 31 -6.97 16.86 -26.46
N GLN A 32 -6.44 15.90 -25.70
CA GLN A 32 -7.09 15.25 -24.57
C GLN A 32 -6.04 14.87 -23.54
N VAL A 33 -6.35 15.02 -22.24
CA VAL A 33 -5.51 14.51 -21.15
C VAL A 33 -5.70 13.00 -21.08
N ASP A 34 -4.62 12.24 -21.22
CA ASP A 34 -4.70 10.78 -21.20
C ASP A 34 -5.17 10.22 -19.84
N THR A 35 -5.80 9.04 -19.89
CA THR A 35 -6.38 8.36 -18.73
C THR A 35 -5.40 8.21 -17.56
N ARG A 36 -4.14 7.92 -17.86
CA ARG A 36 -3.10 7.72 -16.83
C ARG A 36 -2.79 9.03 -16.12
N THR A 37 -2.62 10.12 -16.85
CA THR A 37 -2.39 11.47 -16.30
C THR A 37 -3.58 11.90 -15.44
N ARG A 38 -4.82 11.69 -15.92
CA ARG A 38 -6.05 12.01 -15.18
C ARG A 38 -6.13 11.21 -13.87
N ALA A 39 -5.85 9.91 -13.89
CA ALA A 39 -5.85 9.07 -12.70
C ALA A 39 -4.78 9.51 -11.69
N PHE A 40 -3.54 9.78 -12.13
CA PHE A 40 -2.50 10.30 -11.24
C PHE A 40 -2.83 11.68 -10.69
N ALA A 41 -3.52 12.52 -11.44
CA ALA A 41 -4.00 13.82 -10.95
C ALA A 41 -5.01 13.65 -9.81
N CYS A 42 -5.94 12.68 -9.88
CA CYS A 42 -6.86 12.37 -8.78
C CYS A 42 -6.13 11.96 -7.49
N TYR A 43 -5.11 11.09 -7.59
CA TYR A 43 -4.26 10.78 -6.42
C TYR A 43 -3.53 12.01 -5.91
N GLY A 44 -3.02 12.85 -6.83
CA GLY A 44 -2.35 14.10 -6.51
C GLY A 44 -3.24 15.05 -5.72
N ILE A 45 -4.50 15.23 -6.13
CA ILE A 45 -5.51 16.03 -5.42
C ILE A 45 -5.70 15.52 -3.99
N GLY A 46 -5.91 14.21 -3.83
CA GLY A 46 -6.06 13.60 -2.50
C GLY A 46 -4.83 13.79 -1.60
N MET A 47 -3.62 13.75 -2.16
CA MET A 47 -2.38 13.98 -1.42
C MET A 47 -2.19 15.44 -1.01
N VAL A 48 -2.59 16.40 -1.85
CA VAL A 48 -2.60 17.83 -1.48
C VAL A 48 -3.55 18.05 -0.32
N ALA A 49 -4.78 17.51 -0.40
CA ALA A 49 -5.75 17.58 0.69
C ALA A 49 -5.25 16.91 1.98
N TYR A 50 -4.56 15.76 1.86
CA TYR A 50 -3.95 15.08 3.01
C TYR A 50 -2.95 15.95 3.77
N ARG A 51 -2.13 16.71 3.06
CA ARG A 51 -1.07 17.54 3.64
C ARG A 51 -1.55 18.91 4.08
N SER A 52 -2.70 19.36 3.59
CA SER A 52 -3.27 20.67 3.95
C SER A 52 -4.01 20.62 5.28
N ALA A 53 -3.76 21.62 6.12
CA ALA A 53 -4.59 21.90 7.28
C ALA A 53 -5.79 22.81 6.93
N ASP A 54 -5.77 23.45 5.74
CA ASP A 54 -6.80 24.37 5.29
C ASP A 54 -8.03 23.60 4.80
N ILE A 55 -9.18 23.88 5.41
CA ILE A 55 -10.47 23.24 5.09
C ILE A 55 -10.96 23.64 3.69
N ASP A 56 -10.66 24.85 3.23
CA ASP A 56 -11.09 25.30 1.91
C ASP A 56 -10.34 24.54 0.81
N VAL A 57 -9.04 24.26 1.02
CA VAL A 57 -8.26 23.38 0.13
C VAL A 57 -8.83 21.96 0.11
N LYS A 58 -9.22 21.42 1.27
CA LYS A 58 -9.85 20.10 1.35
C LYS A 58 -11.22 20.07 0.65
N THR A 59 -12.00 21.14 0.79
CA THR A 59 -13.31 21.26 0.13
C THR A 59 -13.16 21.33 -1.40
N GLN A 60 -12.24 22.14 -1.90
CA GLN A 60 -11.94 22.20 -3.33
C GLN A 60 -11.46 20.85 -3.88
N ALA A 61 -10.63 20.13 -3.12
CA ALA A 61 -10.19 18.78 -3.47
C ALA A 61 -11.37 17.80 -3.55
N PHE A 62 -12.29 17.85 -2.59
CA PHE A 62 -13.52 17.05 -2.60
C PHE A 62 -14.37 17.33 -3.83
N ASP A 63 -14.65 18.60 -4.13
CA ASP A 63 -15.47 19.00 -5.29
C ASP A 63 -14.86 18.53 -6.61
N ALA A 64 -13.54 18.64 -6.74
CA ALA A 64 -12.83 18.18 -7.92
C ALA A 64 -12.93 16.65 -8.08
N LEU A 65 -12.66 15.88 -7.02
CA LEU A 65 -12.71 14.42 -7.05
C LEU A 65 -14.14 13.88 -7.23
N LYS A 66 -15.12 14.51 -6.59
CA LYS A 66 -16.54 14.20 -6.74
C LYS A 66 -16.98 14.37 -8.18
N SER A 67 -16.67 15.52 -8.80
CA SER A 67 -16.98 15.79 -10.21
C SER A 67 -16.41 14.72 -11.14
N VAL A 68 -15.15 14.29 -10.92
CA VAL A 68 -14.51 13.23 -11.70
C VAL A 68 -15.18 11.87 -11.48
N MET A 69 -15.55 11.55 -10.25
CA MET A 69 -16.19 10.26 -9.91
C MET A 69 -17.61 10.15 -10.48
N GLU A 70 -18.39 11.23 -10.43
CA GLU A 70 -19.78 11.29 -10.90
C GLU A 70 -19.91 11.41 -12.43
N GLU A 71 -18.85 11.83 -13.13
CA GLU A 71 -18.86 11.95 -14.59
C GLU A 71 -19.10 10.59 -15.26
N ALA A 72 -20.23 10.46 -15.98
CA ALA A 72 -20.71 9.20 -16.54
C ALA A 72 -19.70 8.55 -17.50
N ASN A 73 -19.08 9.38 -18.35
CA ASN A 73 -18.19 8.93 -19.42
C ASN A 73 -16.77 8.63 -18.96
N ASN A 74 -16.43 8.89 -17.69
CA ASN A 74 -15.10 8.60 -17.21
C ASN A 74 -14.84 7.09 -17.13
N GLU A 75 -13.66 6.71 -17.63
CA GLU A 75 -13.18 5.35 -17.58
C GLU A 75 -13.05 4.82 -16.13
N ARG A 76 -13.14 3.50 -16.01
CA ARG A 76 -13.03 2.78 -14.72
C ARG A 76 -11.84 3.24 -13.88
N ASN A 77 -10.66 3.34 -14.49
CA ASN A 77 -9.43 3.68 -13.77
C ASN A 77 -9.45 5.10 -13.18
N ILE A 78 -10.09 6.04 -13.88
CA ILE A 78 -10.25 7.43 -13.42
C ILE A 78 -11.20 7.46 -12.21
N LYS A 79 -12.34 6.76 -12.28
CA LYS A 79 -13.29 6.68 -11.15
C LYS A 79 -12.66 6.03 -9.91
N VAL A 80 -11.92 4.94 -10.10
CA VAL A 80 -11.17 4.28 -9.02
C VAL A 80 -10.14 5.24 -8.41
N ALA A 81 -9.41 5.99 -9.23
CA ALA A 81 -8.43 6.94 -8.75
C ALA A 81 -9.10 8.10 -7.98
N ALA A 82 -10.27 8.57 -8.39
CA ALA A 82 -11.04 9.57 -7.66
C ALA A 82 -11.51 9.05 -6.29
N ILE A 83 -12.06 7.83 -6.21
CA ILE A 83 -12.46 7.18 -4.94
C ILE A 83 -11.25 7.05 -4.00
N ASN A 84 -10.12 6.59 -4.51
CA ASN A 84 -8.89 6.48 -3.72
C ASN A 84 -8.35 7.87 -3.32
N GLY A 85 -8.46 8.87 -4.20
CA GLY A 85 -8.12 10.26 -3.89
C GLY A 85 -8.93 10.79 -2.71
N LEU A 86 -10.25 10.55 -2.70
CA LEU A 86 -11.12 10.89 -1.55
C LEU A 86 -10.63 10.21 -0.26
N SER A 87 -10.22 8.95 -0.34
CA SER A 87 -9.72 8.22 0.84
C SER A 87 -8.45 8.79 1.44
N LEU A 88 -7.70 9.59 0.68
CA LEU A 88 -6.45 10.22 1.15
C LEU A 88 -6.69 11.52 1.95
N MET A 89 -7.87 12.13 1.91
CA MET A 89 -8.11 13.49 2.36
C MET A 89 -7.82 13.78 3.84
N ASN A 90 -7.53 12.79 4.68
CA ASN A 90 -7.22 12.97 6.10
C ASN A 90 -8.24 13.88 6.84
N LEU A 91 -9.47 13.39 6.97
CA LEU A 91 -10.57 14.10 7.63
C LEU A 91 -10.75 13.69 9.10
N GLN A 92 -9.85 12.87 9.62
CA GLN A 92 -9.86 12.43 11.01
C GLN A 92 -9.11 13.46 11.85
N SER A 93 -9.83 14.19 12.69
CA SER A 93 -9.25 15.05 13.71
C SER A 93 -10.10 14.93 14.97
N ASP A 94 -9.45 14.64 16.10
CA ASP A 94 -10.13 14.63 17.41
C ASP A 94 -10.72 16.00 17.74
N ASN A 95 -10.14 17.07 17.17
CA ASN A 95 -10.55 18.47 17.33
C ASN A 95 -11.13 19.04 16.03
N ALA A 96 -11.82 18.23 15.21
CA ALA A 96 -12.38 18.67 13.97
C ALA A 96 -13.40 19.81 14.15
N SER A 97 -13.23 20.89 13.39
CA SER A 97 -14.20 21.98 13.32
C SER A 97 -15.53 21.52 12.74
N GLU A 98 -16.60 22.27 12.94
CA GLU A 98 -17.91 21.93 12.35
C GLU A 98 -17.84 21.85 10.81
N LYS A 99 -17.02 22.67 10.17
CA LYS A 99 -16.79 22.61 8.71
C LYS A 99 -16.14 21.27 8.32
N GLU A 100 -15.13 20.80 9.06
CA GLU A 100 -14.46 19.50 8.79
C GLU A 100 -15.41 18.32 9.03
N LYS A 101 -16.21 18.36 10.09
CA LYS A 101 -17.26 17.35 10.36
C LYS A 101 -18.27 17.31 9.21
N LYS A 102 -18.74 18.46 8.75
CA LYS A 102 -19.65 18.56 7.61
C LYS A 102 -19.01 17.98 6.36
N LEU A 103 -17.79 18.38 6.02
CA LEU A 103 -17.07 17.84 4.87
C LEU A 103 -16.91 16.31 4.96
N THR A 104 -16.62 15.78 6.14
CA THR A 104 -16.55 14.32 6.37
C THR A 104 -17.88 13.64 6.03
N VAL A 105 -18.99 14.20 6.48
CA VAL A 105 -20.35 13.68 6.19
C VAL A 105 -20.62 13.75 4.68
N ASP A 106 -20.29 14.85 4.02
CA ASP A 106 -20.51 15.04 2.58
C ASP A 106 -19.69 14.05 1.74
N VAL A 107 -18.41 13.79 2.11
CA VAL A 107 -17.56 12.79 1.45
C VAL A 107 -18.12 11.38 1.64
N LEU A 108 -18.53 11.01 2.85
CA LEU A 108 -19.12 9.70 3.12
C LEU A 108 -20.44 9.51 2.37
N ALA A 109 -21.32 10.52 2.35
CA ALA A 109 -22.58 10.47 1.61
C ALA A 109 -22.34 10.31 0.09
N CYS A 110 -21.33 10.98 -0.43
CA CYS A 110 -20.94 10.85 -1.84
C CYS A 110 -20.48 9.41 -2.17
N LEU A 111 -19.65 8.81 -1.31
CA LEU A 111 -19.18 7.43 -1.46
C LEU A 111 -20.31 6.41 -1.29
N ASP A 112 -21.20 6.57 -0.30
CA ASP A 112 -22.38 5.71 -0.11
C ASP A 112 -23.31 5.77 -1.33
N LYS A 113 -23.63 6.97 -1.80
CA LYS A 113 -24.44 7.17 -3.04
C LYS A 113 -23.86 6.44 -4.25
N PHE A 114 -22.53 6.53 -4.43
CA PHE A 114 -21.86 5.82 -5.52
C PHE A 114 -21.93 4.30 -5.33
N PHE A 115 -21.70 3.81 -4.11
CA PHE A 115 -21.76 2.37 -3.79
C PHE A 115 -23.14 1.78 -4.04
N ASP A 116 -24.21 2.50 -3.67
CA ASP A 116 -25.61 2.06 -3.80
C ASP A 116 -26.17 2.27 -5.20
N SER A 117 -25.47 3.00 -6.07
CA SER A 117 -25.95 3.29 -7.44
C SER A 117 -26.18 2.00 -8.22
N LYS A 118 -27.26 1.97 -9.05
CA LYS A 118 -27.52 0.89 -10.00
C LYS A 118 -26.59 1.07 -11.22
N ALA A 119 -25.35 0.71 -11.07
CA ALA A 119 -24.41 0.73 -12.17
C ALA A 119 -24.41 -0.63 -12.88
N GLY A 120 -24.16 -0.66 -14.20
CA GLY A 120 -24.25 -1.85 -15.05
C GLY A 120 -23.24 -2.96 -14.69
N ARG A 121 -23.20 -4.03 -15.50
CA ARG A 121 -22.27 -5.15 -15.29
C ARG A 121 -20.81 -4.67 -15.23
N GLY A 122 -20.01 -5.22 -14.32
CA GLY A 122 -18.57 -4.86 -14.15
C GLY A 122 -18.27 -3.71 -13.21
N THR A 123 -19.28 -3.10 -12.59
CA THR A 123 -19.07 -2.02 -11.61
C THR A 123 -18.68 -2.49 -10.21
N ASP A 124 -18.85 -3.77 -9.90
CA ASP A 124 -18.45 -4.34 -8.60
C ASP A 124 -16.98 -4.08 -8.31
N LEU A 125 -16.12 -4.13 -9.34
CA LEU A 125 -14.71 -3.80 -9.20
C LEU A 125 -14.51 -2.35 -8.74
N ILE A 126 -15.19 -1.38 -9.37
CA ILE A 126 -15.08 0.04 -8.97
C ILE A 126 -15.66 0.24 -7.57
N LYS A 127 -16.83 -0.32 -7.30
CA LYS A 127 -17.49 -0.25 -6.00
C LYS A 127 -16.66 -0.88 -4.88
N SER A 128 -15.85 -1.89 -5.18
CA SER A 128 -14.99 -2.54 -4.19
C SER A 128 -13.92 -1.62 -3.59
N HIS A 129 -13.65 -0.46 -4.22
CA HIS A 129 -12.76 0.54 -3.66
C HIS A 129 -13.43 1.42 -2.59
N VAL A 130 -14.77 1.44 -2.51
CA VAL A 130 -15.50 2.29 -1.55
C VAL A 130 -15.34 1.81 -0.11
N PRO A 131 -15.55 0.53 0.26
CA PRO A 131 -15.43 0.10 1.65
C PRO A 131 -14.06 0.41 2.28
N PRO A 132 -12.90 0.09 1.67
CA PRO A 132 -11.61 0.47 2.23
C PRO A 132 -11.39 1.99 2.27
N SER A 133 -11.97 2.74 1.33
CA SER A 133 -11.89 4.20 1.31
C SER A 133 -12.63 4.81 2.50
N ILE A 134 -13.84 4.35 2.78
CA ILE A 134 -14.60 4.77 3.97
C ILE A 134 -13.87 4.37 5.25
N ALA A 135 -13.38 3.13 5.33
CA ALA A 135 -12.63 2.67 6.49
C ALA A 135 -11.41 3.53 6.78
N LYS A 136 -10.71 3.97 5.73
CA LYS A 136 -9.55 4.87 5.85
C LYS A 136 -9.96 6.27 6.32
N LEU A 137 -11.08 6.78 5.82
CA LEU A 137 -11.58 8.12 6.17
C LEU A 137 -12.01 8.21 7.62
N ILE A 138 -12.72 7.20 8.16
CA ILE A 138 -13.26 7.27 9.52
C ILE A 138 -12.35 6.61 10.57
N GLY A 139 -11.43 5.72 10.15
CA GLY A 139 -10.54 5.00 11.06
C GLY A 139 -11.26 4.08 12.05
N ARG A 140 -10.59 3.74 13.15
CA ARG A 140 -11.13 2.89 14.21
C ARG A 140 -11.93 3.71 15.22
N GLY A 141 -13.04 3.17 15.67
CA GLY A 141 -13.90 3.82 16.65
C GLY A 141 -15.12 2.97 17.01
N ASP A 142 -15.97 3.50 17.90
CA ASP A 142 -17.17 2.83 18.42
C ASP A 142 -18.46 3.64 18.25
N SER A 143 -18.39 4.83 17.63
CA SER A 143 -19.58 5.64 17.38
C SER A 143 -20.62 4.89 16.53
N LYS A 144 -21.86 5.41 16.51
CA LYS A 144 -22.94 4.85 15.67
C LYS A 144 -22.52 4.74 14.20
N LEU A 145 -21.72 5.69 13.70
CA LEU A 145 -21.20 5.68 12.35
C LEU A 145 -20.24 4.49 12.12
N HIS A 146 -19.29 4.26 13.03
CA HIS A 146 -18.38 3.13 12.96
C HIS A 146 -19.13 1.80 13.02
N GLN A 147 -20.10 1.69 13.91
CA GLN A 147 -20.93 0.49 14.05
C GLN A 147 -21.77 0.21 12.79
N LYS A 148 -22.33 1.26 12.14
CA LYS A 148 -23.03 1.13 10.86
C LYS A 148 -22.12 0.44 9.84
N TYR A 149 -20.96 1.02 9.54
CA TYR A 149 -20.07 0.49 8.49
C TYR A 149 -19.49 -0.88 8.84
N LYS A 150 -19.08 -1.12 10.10
CA LYS A 150 -18.64 -2.45 10.54
C LYS A 150 -19.73 -3.52 10.34
N ASN A 151 -20.98 -3.21 10.68
CA ASN A 151 -22.10 -4.13 10.48
C ASN A 151 -22.41 -4.35 8.99
N ASP A 152 -22.37 -3.30 8.18
CA ASP A 152 -22.65 -3.40 6.75
C ASP A 152 -21.58 -4.24 6.03
N TYR A 153 -20.30 -4.08 6.37
CA TYR A 153 -19.23 -4.90 5.81
C TYR A 153 -19.24 -6.35 6.32
N LEU A 154 -19.64 -6.58 7.58
CA LEU A 154 -19.89 -7.95 8.06
C LEU A 154 -21.01 -8.63 7.27
N LYS A 155 -22.13 -7.93 7.02
CA LYS A 155 -23.24 -8.44 6.19
C LYS A 155 -22.77 -8.68 4.73
N ALA A 156 -21.91 -7.82 4.19
CA ALA A 156 -21.39 -7.96 2.84
C ALA A 156 -20.52 -9.21 2.66
N LEU A 157 -19.92 -9.75 3.71
CA LEU A 157 -19.23 -11.05 3.66
C LEU A 157 -20.19 -12.23 3.53
N PHE A 158 -21.45 -12.10 3.98
CA PHE A 158 -22.48 -13.17 4.00
C PHE A 158 -23.77 -12.70 3.34
N PRO A 159 -23.75 -12.25 2.07
CA PRO A 159 -24.93 -11.70 1.43
C PRO A 159 -25.97 -12.79 1.13
N LYS A 160 -27.25 -12.42 1.16
CA LYS A 160 -28.35 -13.31 0.74
C LYS A 160 -28.30 -13.65 -0.75
N LYS A 161 -27.90 -12.70 -1.60
CA LYS A 161 -27.67 -12.90 -3.05
C LYS A 161 -26.18 -12.82 -3.32
N LYS A 162 -25.71 -13.63 -4.30
CA LYS A 162 -24.29 -13.63 -4.69
C LYS A 162 -23.86 -12.24 -5.16
N SER A 163 -22.80 -11.72 -4.58
CA SER A 163 -22.11 -10.49 -4.98
C SER A 163 -20.82 -10.82 -5.76
N GLY A 164 -20.21 -9.82 -6.39
CA GLY A 164 -18.89 -9.97 -7.01
C GLY A 164 -17.81 -10.28 -5.97
N ASN A 165 -16.82 -11.07 -6.35
CA ASN A 165 -15.74 -11.49 -5.46
C ASN A 165 -14.96 -10.30 -4.88
N ASP A 166 -14.82 -9.20 -5.65
CA ASP A 166 -14.12 -8.01 -5.23
C ASP A 166 -14.79 -7.31 -4.04
N LEU A 167 -16.12 -7.42 -3.92
CA LEU A 167 -16.86 -6.87 -2.77
C LEU A 167 -16.58 -7.66 -1.48
N TYR A 168 -16.45 -8.99 -1.54
CA TYR A 168 -16.04 -9.80 -0.38
C TYR A 168 -14.64 -9.42 0.10
N ARG A 169 -13.72 -9.27 -0.86
CA ARG A 169 -12.33 -8.87 -0.59
C ARG A 169 -12.25 -7.50 0.05
N ALA A 170 -12.99 -6.55 -0.48
CA ALA A 170 -13.08 -5.18 0.05
C ALA A 170 -13.69 -5.14 1.45
N ALA A 171 -14.76 -5.89 1.70
CA ALA A 171 -15.40 -5.97 3.00
C ALA A 171 -14.45 -6.55 4.06
N ALA A 172 -13.69 -7.60 3.75
CA ALA A 172 -12.70 -8.15 4.66
C ALA A 172 -11.61 -7.13 5.02
N ILE A 173 -11.07 -6.43 4.01
CA ILE A 173 -10.06 -5.37 4.20
C ILE A 173 -10.62 -4.24 5.09
N ALA A 174 -11.82 -3.75 4.77
CA ALA A 174 -12.44 -2.66 5.50
C ALA A 174 -12.71 -3.02 6.97
N LEU A 175 -13.15 -4.25 7.25
CA LEU A 175 -13.31 -4.72 8.63
C LEU A 175 -11.99 -4.75 9.39
N GLY A 176 -10.90 -5.19 8.75
CA GLY A 176 -9.56 -5.17 9.36
C GLY A 176 -9.08 -3.77 9.72
N GLN A 177 -9.52 -2.76 8.96
CA GLN A 177 -9.17 -1.36 9.20
C GLN A 177 -10.03 -0.71 10.28
N LEU A 178 -11.31 -1.10 10.39
CA LEU A 178 -12.30 -0.47 11.28
C LEU A 178 -12.40 -1.14 12.66
N ALA A 179 -12.36 -2.48 12.70
CA ALA A 179 -12.58 -3.21 13.93
C ALA A 179 -11.36 -3.17 14.86
N GLN A 180 -11.60 -3.29 16.14
CA GLN A 180 -10.61 -3.30 17.21
C GLN A 180 -10.56 -4.68 17.88
N ALA A 181 -9.45 -4.97 18.57
CA ALA A 181 -9.32 -6.18 19.35
C ALA A 181 -10.37 -6.23 20.46
N GLN A 182 -10.81 -7.43 20.82
CA GLN A 182 -11.80 -7.61 21.90
C GLN A 182 -11.33 -7.04 23.23
N SER A 183 -10.02 -7.03 23.49
CA SER A 183 -9.42 -6.40 24.65
C SER A 183 -9.56 -4.87 24.68
N GLU A 184 -9.70 -4.26 23.50
CA GLU A 184 -9.87 -2.80 23.35
C GLU A 184 -11.36 -2.44 23.26
N LEU A 185 -12.16 -3.24 22.55
CA LEU A 185 -13.59 -3.04 22.37
C LEU A 185 -14.34 -4.38 22.32
N LYS A 186 -14.99 -4.75 23.42
CA LYS A 186 -15.71 -6.05 23.56
C LYS A 186 -16.74 -6.30 22.46
N THR A 187 -17.45 -5.25 22.05
CA THR A 187 -18.49 -5.32 21.00
C THR A 187 -17.95 -5.72 19.63
N ASP A 188 -16.65 -5.55 19.38
CA ASP A 188 -16.02 -5.84 18.11
C ASP A 188 -15.61 -7.31 17.95
N LYS A 189 -15.75 -8.14 19.02
CA LYS A 189 -15.55 -9.60 18.95
C LYS A 189 -16.27 -10.24 17.76
N LYS A 190 -17.52 -9.84 17.51
CA LYS A 190 -18.37 -10.38 16.44
C LYS A 190 -17.77 -10.21 15.05
N TYR A 191 -16.96 -9.17 14.81
CA TYR A 191 -16.31 -8.92 13.52
C TYR A 191 -15.12 -9.86 13.34
N SER A 192 -14.33 -10.07 14.38
CA SER A 192 -13.28 -11.10 14.37
C SER A 192 -13.85 -12.50 14.15
N ASP A 193 -14.94 -12.85 14.84
CA ASP A 193 -15.59 -14.15 14.68
C ASP A 193 -16.19 -14.31 13.28
N GLY A 194 -16.77 -13.25 12.71
CA GLY A 194 -17.24 -13.22 11.33
C GLY A 194 -16.13 -13.45 10.32
N LEU A 195 -14.96 -12.81 10.51
CA LEU A 195 -13.78 -13.00 9.65
C LEU A 195 -13.23 -14.44 9.74
N LYS A 196 -13.17 -15.03 10.96
CA LYS A 196 -12.79 -16.45 11.14
C LYS A 196 -13.75 -17.37 10.41
N LYS A 197 -15.05 -17.17 10.58
CA LYS A 197 -16.09 -17.93 9.87
C LYS A 197 -15.98 -17.79 8.35
N TYR A 198 -15.66 -16.58 7.85
CA TYR A 198 -15.48 -16.38 6.42
C TYR A 198 -14.20 -17.05 5.91
N PHE A 199 -13.10 -17.02 6.65
CA PHE A 199 -11.88 -17.77 6.30
C PHE A 199 -12.17 -19.27 6.14
N GLU A 200 -12.93 -19.86 7.05
CA GLU A 200 -13.25 -21.29 7.04
C GLU A 200 -14.19 -21.65 5.89
N ASN A 201 -15.24 -20.87 5.65
CA ASN A 201 -16.38 -21.25 4.80
C ASN A 201 -16.61 -20.33 3.60
N GLY A 202 -15.85 -19.26 3.43
CA GLY A 202 -16.01 -18.30 2.33
C GLY A 202 -15.70 -18.91 0.96
N LYS A 203 -16.47 -18.52 -0.04
CA LYS A 203 -16.35 -19.06 -1.41
C LYS A 203 -15.16 -18.49 -2.17
N ASP A 204 -14.79 -17.23 -1.97
CA ASP A 204 -13.64 -16.60 -2.63
C ASP A 204 -12.36 -16.85 -1.84
N ALA A 205 -11.42 -17.58 -2.43
CA ALA A 205 -10.17 -17.95 -1.77
C ALA A 205 -9.34 -16.71 -1.35
N GLN A 206 -9.33 -15.67 -2.17
CA GLN A 206 -8.56 -14.47 -1.88
C GLN A 206 -9.20 -13.66 -0.74
N ALA A 207 -10.52 -13.54 -0.70
CA ALA A 207 -11.20 -12.88 0.42
C ALA A 207 -11.01 -13.67 1.74
N ARG A 208 -10.89 -15.01 1.68
CA ARG A 208 -10.49 -15.84 2.83
C ARG A 208 -9.11 -15.44 3.35
N TYR A 209 -8.12 -15.25 2.47
CA TYR A 209 -6.79 -14.80 2.87
C TYR A 209 -6.79 -13.36 3.39
N PHE A 210 -7.60 -12.49 2.80
CA PHE A 210 -7.78 -11.12 3.31
C PHE A 210 -8.47 -11.10 4.68
N ALA A 211 -9.32 -12.08 4.99
CA ALA A 211 -9.87 -12.23 6.33
C ALA A 211 -8.78 -12.57 7.37
N LEU A 212 -7.77 -13.40 7.02
CA LEU A 212 -6.60 -13.62 7.89
C LEU A 212 -5.81 -12.32 8.11
N LEU A 213 -5.57 -11.56 7.03
CA LEU A 213 -4.86 -10.29 7.13
C LEU A 213 -5.63 -9.28 8.00
N ALA A 214 -6.96 -9.24 7.84
CA ALA A 214 -7.84 -8.41 8.67
C ALA A 214 -7.74 -8.78 10.16
N LEU A 215 -7.71 -10.07 10.50
CA LEU A 215 -7.49 -10.53 11.88
C LEU A 215 -6.12 -10.07 12.41
N GLY A 216 -5.08 -10.08 11.57
CA GLY A 216 -3.76 -9.53 11.90
C GLY A 216 -3.80 -8.03 12.17
N GLN A 217 -4.53 -7.28 11.36
CA GLN A 217 -4.71 -5.83 11.54
C GLN A 217 -5.53 -5.47 12.78
N ILE A 218 -6.58 -6.25 13.09
CA ILE A 218 -7.39 -6.08 14.30
C ILE A 218 -6.54 -6.32 15.54
N GLY A 219 -5.70 -7.35 15.52
CA GLY A 219 -4.85 -7.69 16.66
C GLY A 219 -5.57 -8.48 17.75
N GLY A 220 -4.94 -8.54 18.93
CA GLY A 220 -5.45 -9.20 20.12
C GLY A 220 -5.05 -10.67 20.23
N ASN A 221 -4.98 -11.17 21.49
CA ASN A 221 -4.48 -12.53 21.78
C ASN A 221 -5.33 -13.64 21.16
N GLU A 222 -6.64 -13.46 21.07
CA GLU A 222 -7.55 -14.47 20.50
C GLU A 222 -7.34 -14.62 18.99
N ASN A 223 -7.13 -13.49 18.28
CA ASN A 223 -6.83 -13.51 16.86
C ASN A 223 -5.41 -14.07 16.62
N LYS A 224 -4.44 -13.72 17.46
CA LYS A 224 -3.10 -14.28 17.43
C LYS A 224 -3.12 -15.80 17.58
N THR A 225 -3.81 -16.32 18.58
CA THR A 225 -3.94 -17.77 18.82
C THR A 225 -4.57 -18.48 17.62
N TYR A 226 -5.61 -17.89 17.03
CA TYR A 226 -6.23 -18.43 15.82
C TYR A 226 -5.29 -18.44 14.63
N LEU A 227 -4.58 -17.33 14.37
CA LEU A 227 -3.60 -17.23 13.28
C LEU A 227 -2.41 -18.19 13.46
N MET A 228 -1.92 -18.40 14.70
CA MET A 228 -0.88 -19.39 15.00
C MET A 228 -1.36 -20.82 14.74
N LYS A 229 -2.65 -21.12 15.02
CA LYS A 229 -3.25 -22.41 14.66
C LYS A 229 -3.26 -22.61 13.15
N VAL A 230 -3.66 -21.58 12.37
CA VAL A 230 -3.63 -21.64 10.89
C VAL A 230 -2.20 -21.79 10.36
N LEU A 231 -1.24 -21.04 10.91
CA LEU A 231 0.18 -21.15 10.55
C LEU A 231 0.73 -22.57 10.76
N SER A 232 0.32 -23.23 11.85
CA SER A 232 0.82 -24.57 12.19
C SER A 232 0.11 -25.68 11.42
N LYS A 233 -1.21 -25.55 11.19
CA LYS A 233 -2.11 -26.63 10.75
C LYS A 233 -2.81 -26.35 9.42
N GLY A 234 -2.59 -25.22 8.78
CA GLY A 234 -3.22 -24.88 7.50
C GLY A 234 -2.89 -25.93 6.43
N ASN A 235 -3.91 -26.39 5.71
CA ASN A 235 -3.80 -27.50 4.77
C ASN A 235 -3.63 -27.06 3.31
N LYS A 236 -4.11 -25.86 2.95
CA LYS A 236 -3.96 -25.30 1.60
C LYS A 236 -2.64 -24.55 1.49
N ALA A 237 -2.02 -24.63 0.32
CA ALA A 237 -0.67 -24.10 0.06
C ALA A 237 -0.44 -22.67 0.55
N LEU A 238 -1.45 -21.78 0.43
CA LEU A 238 -1.31 -20.37 0.79
C LEU A 238 -1.83 -20.01 2.20
N GLU A 239 -2.50 -20.92 2.92
CA GLU A 239 -3.04 -20.63 4.27
C GLU A 239 -1.93 -20.27 5.27
N ARG A 240 -0.86 -21.06 5.30
CA ARG A 240 0.28 -20.80 6.21
C ARG A 240 1.05 -19.52 5.87
N PRO A 241 1.44 -19.26 4.60
CA PRO A 241 2.07 -17.99 4.22
C PRO A 241 1.22 -16.76 4.57
N TRP A 242 -0.09 -16.78 4.30
CA TRP A 242 -0.97 -15.68 4.65
C TRP A 242 -1.13 -15.50 6.16
N ALA A 243 -1.22 -16.59 6.93
CA ALA A 243 -1.22 -16.51 8.38
C ALA A 243 0.09 -15.94 8.93
N ALA A 244 1.23 -16.29 8.33
CA ALA A 244 2.54 -15.76 8.71
C ALA A 244 2.61 -14.24 8.50
N ILE A 245 2.23 -13.76 7.30
CA ILE A 245 2.18 -12.33 7.01
C ILE A 245 1.21 -11.61 7.97
N SER A 246 0.04 -12.21 8.26
CA SER A 246 -0.95 -11.63 9.17
C SER A 246 -0.41 -11.48 10.59
N LEU A 247 0.32 -12.48 11.08
CA LEU A 247 1.01 -12.43 12.37
C LEU A 247 2.16 -11.40 12.37
N GLY A 248 2.92 -11.34 11.27
CA GLY A 248 3.96 -10.33 11.09
C GLY A 248 3.39 -8.91 11.12
N VAL A 249 2.27 -8.67 10.43
CA VAL A 249 1.57 -7.37 10.44
C VAL A 249 1.05 -7.04 11.84
N MET A 250 0.47 -8.01 12.54
CA MET A 250 0.01 -7.83 13.93
C MET A 250 1.16 -7.39 14.84
N ASP A 251 2.29 -8.07 14.75
CA ASP A 251 3.45 -7.78 15.58
C ASP A 251 4.09 -6.43 15.22
N PHE A 252 4.18 -6.13 13.92
CA PHE A 252 4.64 -4.84 13.42
C PHE A 252 3.77 -3.68 13.96
N LEU A 253 2.44 -3.81 13.91
CA LEU A 253 1.52 -2.79 14.44
C LEU A 253 1.66 -2.65 15.96
N ARG A 254 1.91 -3.73 16.68
CA ARG A 254 2.21 -3.71 18.11
C ARG A 254 3.48 -2.90 18.40
N PHE A 255 4.57 -3.11 17.64
CA PHE A 255 5.80 -2.32 17.76
C PHE A 255 5.61 -0.84 17.40
N GLU A 256 4.77 -0.54 16.41
CA GLU A 256 4.50 0.85 16.05
C GLU A 256 3.67 1.59 17.12
N LYS A 257 2.76 0.87 17.80
CA LYS A 257 1.96 1.42 18.90
C LYS A 257 2.79 1.64 20.16
N ASP A 258 3.65 0.70 20.49
CA ASP A 258 4.50 0.75 21.68
C ASP A 258 5.96 0.37 21.36
N LYS A 259 6.71 1.36 20.94
CA LYS A 259 8.12 1.20 20.49
C LYS A 259 9.07 0.85 21.63
N LYS A 260 8.71 1.15 22.88
CA LYS A 260 9.64 1.03 24.02
C LYS A 260 9.47 -0.28 24.78
N SER A 261 8.24 -0.77 24.94
CA SER A 261 7.95 -1.95 25.77
C SER A 261 7.58 -3.21 25.00
N ALA A 262 7.34 -3.11 23.68
CA ALA A 262 7.00 -4.27 22.86
C ALA A 262 8.20 -5.20 22.73
N GLY A 263 8.23 -6.26 23.54
CA GLY A 263 9.23 -7.32 23.44
C GLY A 263 9.06 -8.19 22.18
N ILE A 264 10.12 -8.90 21.80
CA ILE A 264 10.11 -9.85 20.68
C ILE A 264 9.33 -11.11 21.08
N ASP A 265 8.43 -11.57 20.20
CA ASP A 265 7.70 -12.82 20.39
C ASP A 265 8.54 -14.03 19.97
N VAL A 266 9.29 -14.59 20.90
CA VAL A 266 10.18 -15.73 20.64
C VAL A 266 9.40 -16.98 20.19
N THR A 267 8.20 -17.21 20.72
CA THR A 267 7.38 -18.38 20.34
C THR A 267 6.94 -18.28 18.88
N LEU A 268 6.45 -17.13 18.46
CA LEU A 268 6.09 -16.86 17.07
C LEU A 268 7.34 -16.95 16.18
N GLY A 269 8.46 -16.33 16.57
CA GLY A 269 9.71 -16.36 15.81
C GLY A 269 10.19 -17.76 15.54
N LYS A 270 10.27 -18.62 16.56
CA LYS A 270 10.66 -20.04 16.42
C LYS A 270 9.73 -20.82 15.49
N LEU A 271 8.41 -20.59 15.58
CA LEU A 271 7.44 -21.23 14.69
C LEU A 271 7.64 -20.81 13.24
N LEU A 272 7.84 -19.51 12.99
CA LEU A 272 8.11 -18.99 11.64
C LEU A 272 9.42 -19.53 11.05
N VAL A 273 10.49 -19.62 11.84
CA VAL A 273 11.77 -20.24 11.42
C VAL A 273 11.58 -21.68 11.01
N LYS A 274 10.81 -22.45 11.80
CA LYS A 274 10.48 -23.83 11.44
C LYS A 274 9.78 -23.88 10.08
N GLN A 275 8.76 -23.07 9.87
CA GLN A 275 8.02 -23.04 8.60
C GLN A 275 8.91 -22.59 7.43
N LEU A 276 9.81 -21.62 7.65
CA LEU A 276 10.76 -21.15 6.65
C LEU A 276 11.70 -22.27 6.17
N LYS A 277 12.17 -23.12 7.09
CA LYS A 277 13.07 -24.26 6.79
C LYS A 277 12.34 -25.41 6.11
N ASP A 278 11.14 -25.72 6.56
CA ASP A 278 10.37 -26.89 6.09
C ASP A 278 9.76 -26.66 4.69
N VAL A 279 9.44 -25.42 4.32
CA VAL A 279 8.77 -25.12 3.04
C VAL A 279 9.74 -25.17 1.86
N LYS A 280 9.28 -25.77 0.74
CA LYS A 280 10.06 -25.83 -0.51
C LYS A 280 9.66 -24.73 -1.51
N ASN A 281 8.40 -24.28 -1.46
CA ASN A 281 7.88 -23.26 -2.37
C ASN A 281 8.56 -21.90 -2.14
N PRO A 282 9.16 -21.26 -3.16
CA PRO A 282 9.88 -20.00 -3.02
C PRO A 282 9.01 -18.84 -2.53
N GLU A 283 7.78 -18.73 -3.01
CA GLU A 283 6.84 -17.65 -2.62
C GLU A 283 6.46 -17.76 -1.13
N ALA A 284 6.19 -19.00 -0.66
CA ALA A 284 5.92 -19.22 0.75
C ALA A 284 7.15 -18.93 1.61
N ARG A 285 8.34 -19.29 1.14
CA ARG A 285 9.61 -18.98 1.81
C ARG A 285 9.84 -17.48 1.92
N ALA A 286 9.56 -16.73 0.85
CA ALA A 286 9.58 -15.28 0.84
C ALA A 286 8.62 -14.67 1.87
N ALA A 287 7.39 -15.18 1.95
CA ALA A 287 6.40 -14.72 2.93
C ALA A 287 6.86 -14.95 4.38
N PHE A 288 7.46 -16.11 4.70
CA PHE A 288 7.98 -16.36 6.04
C PHE A 288 9.17 -15.46 6.39
N ALA A 289 10.07 -15.18 5.44
CA ALA A 289 11.19 -14.25 5.65
C ALA A 289 10.70 -12.82 5.94
N VAL A 290 9.71 -12.35 5.19
CA VAL A 290 9.08 -11.03 5.43
C VAL A 290 8.37 -11.00 6.78
N ALA A 291 7.63 -12.07 7.14
CA ALA A 291 6.96 -12.17 8.44
C ALA A 291 7.95 -12.10 9.60
N LEU A 292 9.07 -12.84 9.52
CA LEU A 292 10.17 -12.79 10.49
C LEU A 292 10.76 -11.37 10.59
N GLY A 293 10.90 -10.69 9.45
CA GLY A 293 11.33 -9.29 9.39
C GLY A 293 10.38 -8.35 10.12
N LEU A 294 9.07 -8.48 9.87
CA LEU A 294 8.03 -7.69 10.53
C LEU A 294 8.00 -7.92 12.04
N CYS A 295 8.25 -9.16 12.49
CA CYS A 295 8.38 -9.52 13.90
C CYS A 295 9.73 -9.09 14.52
N ARG A 296 10.64 -8.55 13.74
CA ARG A 296 12.00 -8.15 14.16
C ARG A 296 12.79 -9.30 14.82
N TYR A 297 12.53 -10.54 14.39
CA TYR A 297 13.14 -11.74 14.98
C TYR A 297 14.54 -11.99 14.41
N THR A 298 15.54 -11.34 15.01
CA THR A 298 16.95 -11.33 14.53
C THR A 298 17.65 -12.68 14.61
N ASP A 299 17.19 -13.62 15.48
CA ASP A 299 17.77 -14.97 15.56
C ASP A 299 17.62 -15.75 14.24
N ALA A 300 16.69 -15.36 13.38
CA ALA A 300 16.51 -15.94 12.05
C ALA A 300 17.45 -15.35 10.98
N ALA A 301 18.20 -14.29 11.30
CA ALA A 301 18.95 -13.54 10.29
C ALA A 301 20.01 -14.38 9.58
N ALA A 302 20.75 -15.22 10.32
CA ALA A 302 21.76 -16.12 9.75
C ALA A 302 21.14 -17.12 8.76
N ASP A 303 19.99 -17.71 9.10
CA ASP A 303 19.27 -18.63 8.21
C ASP A 303 18.83 -17.92 6.91
N ILE A 304 18.31 -16.69 7.02
CA ILE A 304 17.88 -15.90 5.88
C ILE A 304 19.06 -15.46 5.02
N MET A 305 20.21 -15.10 5.62
CA MET A 305 21.45 -14.79 4.90
C MET A 305 21.95 -16.00 4.10
N ASN A 306 22.01 -17.16 4.72
CA ASN A 306 22.41 -18.41 4.03
C ASN A 306 21.47 -18.72 2.85
N MET A 307 20.16 -18.49 3.03
CA MET A 307 19.19 -18.62 1.93
C MET A 307 19.41 -17.58 0.83
N LEU A 308 19.72 -16.32 1.16
CA LEU A 308 20.02 -15.29 0.18
C LEU A 308 21.20 -15.70 -0.70
N MET A 309 22.29 -16.17 -0.10
CA MET A 309 23.47 -16.63 -0.85
C MET A 309 23.14 -17.82 -1.76
N LYS A 310 22.35 -18.77 -1.26
CA LYS A 310 21.96 -19.97 -2.01
C LYS A 310 21.00 -19.67 -3.17
N TYR A 311 20.08 -18.75 -2.98
CA TYR A 311 18.96 -18.50 -3.92
C TYR A 311 19.07 -17.13 -4.64
N LYS A 312 20.24 -16.51 -4.67
CA LYS A 312 20.47 -15.21 -5.30
C LYS A 312 20.12 -15.13 -6.79
N SER A 313 20.01 -16.28 -7.47
CA SER A 313 19.56 -16.37 -8.86
C SER A 313 18.03 -16.32 -9.03
N GLN A 314 17.26 -16.47 -7.95
CA GLN A 314 15.81 -16.39 -7.96
C GLN A 314 15.40 -14.98 -7.53
N ASP A 315 15.13 -14.10 -8.49
CA ASP A 315 14.95 -12.66 -8.29
C ASP A 315 13.97 -12.31 -7.19
N GLU A 316 12.78 -12.90 -7.26
CA GLU A 316 11.70 -12.61 -6.34
C GLU A 316 12.04 -13.05 -4.91
N LEU A 317 12.49 -14.30 -4.75
CA LEU A 317 12.87 -14.83 -3.43
C LEU A 317 14.03 -14.03 -2.84
N ALA A 318 15.10 -13.79 -3.61
CA ALA A 318 16.26 -13.04 -3.16
C ALA A 318 15.88 -11.62 -2.72
N GLY A 319 15.02 -10.96 -3.46
CA GLY A 319 14.51 -9.62 -3.12
C GLY A 319 13.75 -9.62 -1.79
N TYR A 320 12.84 -10.57 -1.57
CA TYR A 320 12.11 -10.65 -0.30
C TYR A 320 12.98 -11.09 0.88
N LEU A 321 14.03 -11.88 0.65
CA LEU A 321 15.03 -12.18 1.70
C LEU A 321 15.77 -10.89 2.11
N CYS A 322 16.18 -10.04 1.15
CA CYS A 322 16.77 -8.73 1.45
C CYS A 322 15.79 -7.85 2.25
N ILE A 323 14.52 -7.81 1.86
CA ILE A 323 13.47 -7.08 2.59
C ILE A 323 13.30 -7.62 4.01
N GLY A 324 13.25 -8.94 4.20
CA GLY A 324 13.16 -9.56 5.53
C GLY A 324 14.31 -9.13 6.45
N LEU A 325 15.55 -9.21 5.99
CA LEU A 325 16.75 -8.76 6.72
C LEU A 325 16.69 -7.26 7.07
N SER A 326 16.20 -6.44 6.14
CA SER A 326 16.08 -5.00 6.38
C SER A 326 14.98 -4.65 7.37
N LEU A 327 13.87 -5.39 7.38
CA LEU A 327 12.79 -5.23 8.36
C LEU A 327 13.24 -5.62 9.78
N MET A 328 14.13 -6.60 9.90
CA MET A 328 14.80 -6.95 11.17
C MET A 328 15.80 -5.89 11.63
N ASN A 329 16.15 -4.93 10.76
CA ASN A 329 17.26 -4.00 10.98
C ASN A 329 18.61 -4.73 11.17
N TYR A 330 18.83 -5.85 10.47
CA TYR A 330 20.04 -6.66 10.60
C TYR A 330 21.21 -6.01 9.84
N GLN A 331 21.99 -5.20 10.55
CA GLN A 331 23.08 -4.40 9.99
C GLN A 331 24.20 -5.22 9.31
N PRO A 332 24.58 -6.44 9.76
CA PRO A 332 25.60 -7.23 9.09
C PRO A 332 25.28 -7.59 7.64
N ALA A 333 23.99 -7.61 7.24
CA ALA A 333 23.58 -7.91 5.88
C ALA A 333 23.91 -6.83 4.84
N LYS A 334 24.33 -5.64 5.26
CA LYS A 334 24.56 -4.49 4.34
C LYS A 334 25.51 -4.82 3.19
N THR A 335 26.67 -5.40 3.51
CA THR A 335 27.69 -5.71 2.49
C THR A 335 27.18 -6.69 1.45
N ASP A 336 26.50 -7.75 1.88
CA ASP A 336 25.99 -8.78 0.98
C ASP A 336 24.84 -8.25 0.12
N ILE A 337 23.92 -7.49 0.71
CA ILE A 337 22.83 -6.84 -0.05
C ILE A 337 23.39 -5.80 -1.03
N HIS A 338 24.46 -5.09 -0.67
CA HIS A 338 25.13 -4.16 -1.60
C HIS A 338 25.72 -4.90 -2.82
N ASN A 339 26.31 -6.06 -2.61
CA ASN A 339 26.77 -6.93 -3.68
C ASN A 339 25.60 -7.40 -4.56
N VAL A 340 24.48 -7.79 -3.97
CA VAL A 340 23.26 -8.10 -4.72
C VAL A 340 22.80 -6.93 -5.60
N VAL A 341 22.84 -5.68 -5.11
CA VAL A 341 22.52 -4.50 -5.93
C VAL A 341 23.45 -4.38 -7.12
N LYS A 342 24.77 -4.51 -6.93
CA LYS A 342 25.76 -4.42 -8.01
C LYS A 342 25.58 -5.51 -9.06
N GLU A 343 25.31 -6.74 -8.63
CA GLU A 343 25.12 -7.90 -9.50
C GLU A 343 23.75 -7.90 -10.23
N SER A 344 22.81 -7.07 -9.80
CA SER A 344 21.42 -7.10 -10.29
C SER A 344 21.09 -6.03 -11.32
N VAL A 345 22.07 -5.44 -11.98
CA VAL A 345 21.88 -4.35 -12.96
C VAL A 345 20.92 -4.75 -14.09
N ARG A 346 20.92 -6.02 -14.52
CA ARG A 346 20.03 -6.57 -15.55
C ARG A 346 18.77 -7.26 -14.98
N ARG A 347 18.54 -7.17 -13.68
CA ARG A 347 17.43 -7.80 -12.92
C ARG A 347 16.67 -6.73 -12.15
N PRO A 348 15.84 -5.91 -12.82
CA PRO A 348 15.33 -4.64 -12.29
C PRO A 348 14.50 -4.80 -11.01
N GLU A 349 13.71 -5.88 -10.87
CA GLU A 349 12.91 -6.10 -9.67
C GLU A 349 13.79 -6.44 -8.46
N LEU A 350 14.80 -7.28 -8.63
CA LEU A 350 15.75 -7.58 -7.56
C LEU A 350 16.58 -6.36 -7.19
N LEU A 351 17.06 -5.61 -8.19
CA LEU A 351 17.77 -4.34 -8.00
C LEU A 351 16.95 -3.39 -7.13
N LYS A 352 15.69 -3.19 -7.48
CA LYS A 352 14.76 -2.33 -6.72
C LYS A 352 14.60 -2.80 -5.28
N GLN A 353 14.28 -4.07 -5.06
CA GLN A 353 14.04 -4.61 -3.72
C GLN A 353 15.29 -4.59 -2.83
N ALA A 354 16.45 -4.97 -3.38
CA ALA A 354 17.72 -4.93 -2.65
C ALA A 354 18.15 -3.49 -2.31
N ALA A 355 17.97 -2.54 -3.24
CA ALA A 355 18.26 -1.14 -2.99
C ALA A 355 17.34 -0.52 -1.92
N ILE A 356 16.04 -0.86 -1.93
CA ILE A 356 15.09 -0.47 -0.88
C ILE A 356 15.54 -1.03 0.47
N ALA A 357 15.96 -2.31 0.51
CA ALA A 357 16.45 -2.94 1.73
C ALA A 357 17.68 -2.22 2.30
N LEU A 358 18.65 -1.84 1.45
CA LEU A 358 19.81 -1.05 1.86
C LEU A 358 19.42 0.33 2.38
N GLY A 359 18.52 1.01 1.69
CA GLY A 359 18.01 2.31 2.14
C GLY A 359 17.36 2.22 3.52
N LYS A 360 16.60 1.15 3.78
CA LYS A 360 16.01 0.88 5.10
C LYS A 360 17.06 0.61 6.17
N LEU A 361 18.14 -0.10 5.84
CA LEU A 361 19.27 -0.33 6.74
C LEU A 361 20.13 0.93 6.96
N GLY A 362 19.76 2.06 6.33
CA GLY A 362 20.48 3.32 6.44
C GLY A 362 21.80 3.36 5.68
N ASP A 363 21.96 2.52 4.64
CA ASP A 363 23.13 2.57 3.77
C ASP A 363 23.01 3.74 2.79
N LYS A 364 23.83 4.78 3.01
CA LYS A 364 23.89 5.94 2.14
C LYS A 364 24.75 5.74 0.90
N THR A 365 25.60 4.70 0.87
CA THR A 365 26.50 4.44 -0.27
C THR A 365 25.74 3.88 -1.47
N VAL A 366 24.63 3.19 -1.26
CA VAL A 366 23.75 2.70 -2.32
C VAL A 366 23.26 3.83 -3.24
N THR A 367 23.05 5.02 -2.69
CA THR A 367 22.66 6.20 -3.47
C THR A 367 23.69 6.55 -4.53
N THR A 368 24.98 6.53 -4.17
CA THR A 368 26.08 6.79 -5.10
C THR A 368 26.15 5.72 -6.20
N THR A 369 26.01 4.45 -5.80
CA THR A 369 25.96 3.30 -6.74
C THR A 369 24.83 3.46 -7.74
N LEU A 370 23.60 3.72 -7.26
CA LEU A 370 22.42 3.89 -8.12
C LEU A 370 22.53 5.14 -9.03
N THR A 371 23.10 6.23 -8.52
CA THR A 371 23.35 7.44 -9.31
C THR A 371 24.35 7.19 -10.43
N GLY A 372 25.41 6.42 -10.17
CA GLY A 372 26.36 5.99 -11.19
C GLY A 372 25.69 5.17 -12.30
N MET A 373 24.81 4.22 -11.90
CA MET A 373 24.05 3.42 -12.86
C MET A 373 23.08 4.22 -13.73
N LEU A 374 22.57 5.38 -13.26
CA LEU A 374 21.73 6.28 -14.06
C LEU A 374 22.51 6.97 -15.18
N GLN A 375 23.82 7.17 -15.00
CA GLN A 375 24.67 7.88 -15.94
C GLN A 375 25.24 6.98 -17.05
N GLU A 376 25.02 5.67 -16.95
CA GLU A 376 25.45 4.71 -17.97
C GLU A 376 24.65 4.92 -19.27
N LYS A 377 25.36 4.93 -20.43
CA LYS A 377 24.75 5.19 -21.75
C LYS A 377 23.78 4.10 -22.21
N GLU A 378 23.94 2.87 -21.74
CA GLU A 378 23.03 1.76 -22.01
C GLU A 378 21.90 1.74 -20.97
N SER A 379 20.81 2.39 -21.26
CA SER A 379 19.66 2.46 -20.36
C SER A 379 18.44 1.72 -20.92
N ASN A 380 18.17 0.57 -20.35
CA ASN A 380 16.91 -0.12 -20.51
C ASN A 380 15.84 0.56 -19.62
N LEU A 381 14.62 0.75 -20.14
CA LEU A 381 13.50 1.39 -19.43
C LEU A 381 13.23 0.75 -18.07
N ALA A 382 13.24 -0.58 -17.98
CA ALA A 382 13.02 -1.31 -16.73
C ALA A 382 14.11 -1.00 -15.68
N LYS A 383 15.39 -0.89 -16.12
CA LYS A 383 16.53 -0.49 -15.26
C LYS A 383 16.35 0.93 -14.74
N LEU A 384 16.03 1.88 -15.63
CA LEU A 384 15.79 3.29 -15.23
C LEU A 384 14.63 3.42 -14.25
N SER A 385 13.52 2.71 -14.51
CA SER A 385 12.37 2.65 -13.63
C SER A 385 12.74 2.12 -12.24
N ALA A 386 13.47 1.01 -12.18
CA ALA A 386 13.91 0.38 -10.94
C ALA A 386 14.82 1.32 -10.12
N ILE A 387 15.81 1.94 -10.79
CA ILE A 387 16.74 2.88 -10.14
C ILE A 387 16.02 4.12 -9.64
N ALA A 388 15.18 4.76 -10.48
CA ALA A 388 14.45 5.95 -10.09
C ALA A 388 13.48 5.67 -8.91
N SER A 389 12.80 4.53 -8.94
CA SER A 389 11.95 4.07 -7.83
C SER A 389 12.76 3.87 -6.55
N ALA A 390 13.89 3.17 -6.62
CA ALA A 390 14.76 2.92 -5.47
C ALA A 390 15.30 4.23 -4.87
N LEU A 391 15.77 5.16 -5.70
CA LEU A 391 16.24 6.47 -5.26
C LEU A 391 15.14 7.29 -4.58
N GLY A 392 13.92 7.25 -5.11
CA GLY A 392 12.76 7.87 -4.47
C GLY A 392 12.44 7.27 -3.11
N PHE A 393 12.49 5.95 -2.96
CA PHE A 393 12.28 5.25 -1.69
C PHE A 393 13.37 5.56 -0.65
N ILE A 394 14.63 5.61 -1.06
CA ILE A 394 15.75 5.95 -0.16
C ILE A 394 15.63 7.39 0.34
N GLY A 395 15.14 8.29 -0.49
CA GLY A 395 14.85 9.67 -0.12
C GLY A 395 16.08 10.53 0.19
N ASP A 396 17.25 10.19 -0.35
CA ASP A 396 18.49 10.92 -0.14
C ASP A 396 18.54 12.19 -1.01
N ARG A 397 18.73 13.35 -0.37
CA ARG A 397 18.80 14.65 -1.07
C ARG A 397 19.88 14.73 -2.16
N ARG A 398 20.94 13.94 -2.06
CA ARG A 398 22.00 13.86 -3.07
C ARG A 398 21.48 13.39 -4.43
N THR A 399 20.32 12.69 -4.47
CA THR A 399 19.70 12.21 -5.69
C THR A 399 18.92 13.28 -6.45
N ILE A 400 18.66 14.45 -5.84
CA ILE A 400 17.84 15.50 -6.44
C ILE A 400 18.46 15.99 -7.77
N GLN A 401 19.75 16.28 -7.79
CA GLN A 401 20.39 16.79 -9.00
C GLN A 401 20.45 15.76 -10.13
N PRO A 402 20.88 14.50 -9.92
CA PRO A 402 20.80 13.45 -10.93
C PRO A 402 19.37 13.23 -11.46
N LEU A 403 18.38 13.21 -10.60
CA LEU A 403 16.98 13.03 -11.00
C LEU A 403 16.43 14.23 -11.77
N LYS A 404 16.83 15.46 -11.39
CA LYS A 404 16.50 16.66 -12.18
C LYS A 404 17.14 16.62 -13.56
N LYS A 405 18.41 16.23 -13.67
CA LYS A 405 19.08 16.07 -14.97
C LYS A 405 18.32 15.07 -15.84
N MET A 406 17.93 13.91 -15.30
CA MET A 406 17.13 12.91 -16.02
C MET A 406 15.76 13.45 -16.44
N LEU A 407 15.08 14.23 -15.56
CA LEU A 407 13.76 14.82 -15.85
C LEU A 407 13.79 15.76 -17.06
N PHE A 408 14.83 16.54 -17.22
CA PHE A 408 15.00 17.55 -18.27
C PHE A 408 15.85 17.08 -19.46
N ASP A 409 16.22 15.80 -19.50
CA ASP A 409 16.99 15.23 -20.63
C ASP A 409 16.02 14.80 -21.74
N ASP A 410 15.95 15.59 -22.81
CA ASP A 410 15.07 15.32 -23.95
C ASP A 410 15.51 14.10 -24.80
N ASN A 411 16.71 13.58 -24.60
CA ASN A 411 17.16 12.32 -25.22
C ASN A 411 16.53 11.09 -24.54
N LEU A 412 15.96 11.23 -23.34
CA LEU A 412 15.26 10.16 -22.65
C LEU A 412 13.79 10.08 -23.07
N THR A 413 13.22 8.87 -22.97
CA THR A 413 11.81 8.67 -23.26
C THR A 413 10.93 9.47 -22.29
N PRO A 414 9.73 9.92 -22.69
CA PRO A 414 8.78 10.58 -21.78
C PRO A 414 8.50 9.77 -20.52
N LEU A 415 8.49 8.43 -20.62
CA LEU A 415 8.28 7.53 -19.50
C LEU A 415 9.46 7.54 -18.52
N SER A 416 10.70 7.52 -19.01
CA SER A 416 11.90 7.64 -18.16
C SER A 416 11.92 8.95 -17.39
N ARG A 417 11.55 10.05 -18.04
CA ARG A 417 11.39 11.38 -17.40
C ARG A 417 10.29 11.39 -16.36
N ALA A 418 9.17 10.70 -16.62
CA ALA A 418 8.10 10.55 -15.64
C ALA A 418 8.55 9.78 -14.37
N PHE A 419 9.39 8.74 -14.53
CA PHE A 419 9.97 8.04 -13.37
C PHE A 419 10.88 8.94 -12.53
N ALA A 420 11.67 9.80 -13.17
CA ALA A 420 12.46 10.80 -12.44
C ALA A 420 11.58 11.77 -11.65
N ALA A 421 10.45 12.23 -12.22
CA ALA A 421 9.48 13.06 -11.51
C ALA A 421 8.87 12.36 -10.30
N VAL A 422 8.50 11.07 -10.44
CA VAL A 422 7.97 10.26 -9.33
C VAL A 422 9.02 10.10 -8.23
N ALA A 423 10.26 9.78 -8.61
CA ALA A 423 11.36 9.63 -7.66
C ALA A 423 11.64 10.93 -6.90
N LEU A 424 11.63 12.09 -7.58
CA LEU A 424 11.76 13.41 -6.94
C LEU A 424 10.64 13.66 -5.92
N GLY A 425 9.41 13.27 -6.27
CA GLY A 425 8.30 13.29 -5.31
C GLY A 425 8.56 12.40 -4.09
N GLY A 426 9.06 11.17 -4.30
CA GLY A 426 9.43 10.25 -3.23
C GLY A 426 10.52 10.80 -2.32
N VAL A 427 11.54 11.47 -2.87
CA VAL A 427 12.59 12.14 -2.08
C VAL A 427 12.00 13.27 -1.21
N ALA A 428 10.93 13.93 -1.67
CA ALA A 428 10.24 14.96 -0.90
C ALA A 428 9.30 14.39 0.17
N ASP A 429 8.95 13.10 0.11
CA ASP A 429 8.13 12.45 1.10
C ASP A 429 8.91 12.23 2.41
N LYS A 430 8.36 12.73 3.51
CA LYS A 430 9.00 12.69 4.83
C LYS A 430 8.51 11.52 5.70
N GLU A 431 7.71 10.63 5.17
CA GLU A 431 7.27 9.46 5.92
C GLU A 431 8.46 8.51 6.18
N LYS A 432 8.57 8.02 7.43
CA LYS A 432 9.72 7.22 7.88
C LYS A 432 9.88 5.89 7.14
N LEU A 433 8.77 5.33 6.66
CA LEU A 433 8.72 4.06 5.98
C LEU A 433 7.91 4.21 4.68
N PRO A 434 8.54 4.31 3.52
CA PRO A 434 7.85 4.50 2.24
C PRO A 434 6.79 3.43 1.94
N TRP A 435 7.06 2.15 2.25
CA TRP A 435 6.06 1.08 2.11
C TRP A 435 4.98 1.09 3.21
N ASN A 436 5.17 1.88 4.26
CA ASN A 436 4.20 2.13 5.32
C ASN A 436 3.58 3.52 5.18
N SER A 437 3.82 4.20 4.07
CA SER A 437 3.22 5.48 3.78
C SER A 437 1.70 5.35 3.80
N LYS A 438 1.00 6.38 4.26
CA LYS A 438 -0.46 6.37 4.30
C LYS A 438 -1.09 6.22 2.91
N ILE A 439 -0.35 6.55 1.87
CA ILE A 439 -0.74 6.34 0.48
C ILE A 439 -0.77 4.84 0.13
N ALA A 440 0.27 4.09 0.46
CA ALA A 440 0.40 2.67 0.12
C ALA A 440 -0.33 1.75 1.11
N ARG A 441 -0.29 2.07 2.41
CA ARG A 441 -0.74 1.18 3.49
C ARG A 441 -2.21 0.78 3.45
N ASN A 442 -3.07 1.62 2.93
CA ASN A 442 -4.52 1.42 2.96
C ASN A 442 -5.17 1.45 1.57
N MET A 443 -4.41 1.23 0.52
CA MET A 443 -4.99 1.03 -0.81
C MET A 443 -5.59 -0.38 -0.93
N ASN A 444 -6.66 -0.51 -1.73
CA ASN A 444 -7.19 -1.81 -2.09
C ASN A 444 -6.24 -2.48 -3.09
N TYR A 445 -5.38 -3.37 -2.60
CA TYR A 445 -4.40 -4.10 -3.42
C TYR A 445 -5.01 -4.96 -4.52
N ARG A 446 -6.32 -5.17 -4.49
CA ARG A 446 -7.05 -5.98 -5.48
C ARG A 446 -7.74 -5.15 -6.54
N GLY A 447 -7.87 -3.88 -6.32
CA GLY A 447 -8.27 -3.01 -7.40
C GLY A 447 -7.16 -3.00 -8.43
N SER A 448 -7.34 -3.74 -9.53
CA SER A 448 -6.47 -3.63 -10.68
C SER A 448 -6.59 -2.21 -11.23
N VAL A 449 -5.75 -1.33 -10.74
CA VAL A 449 -5.57 -0.02 -11.35
C VAL A 449 -4.42 -0.20 -12.33
N GLU A 450 -4.75 -0.62 -13.54
CA GLU A 450 -3.79 -0.84 -14.63
C GLU A 450 -2.82 0.33 -14.78
N THR A 451 -3.33 1.55 -14.56
CA THR A 451 -2.53 2.78 -14.54
C THR A 451 -1.39 2.79 -13.53
N LEU A 452 -1.53 2.08 -12.40
CA LEU A 452 -0.55 2.07 -11.31
C LEU A 452 0.26 0.78 -11.24
N THR A 453 -0.26 -0.31 -11.77
CA THR A 453 0.30 -1.67 -11.61
C THR A 453 0.92 -2.22 -12.89
N GLN A 454 0.56 -1.71 -14.06
CA GLN A 454 1.20 -2.06 -15.31
C GLN A 454 2.23 -1.00 -15.68
N SER A 455 3.48 -1.36 -15.58
CA SER A 455 4.53 -0.76 -16.40
C SER A 455 4.21 -1.13 -17.84
N GLY A 456 3.61 -0.20 -18.60
CA GLY A 456 3.34 -0.36 -20.02
C GLY A 456 4.62 -0.56 -20.82
#